data_43e8960f95de8af0328e8afca5e238e0
#
_entry.id   43e8960f95de8af0328e8afca5e238e0
#
_cell.length_a   1.000
_cell.length_b   1.000
_cell.length_c   1.000
_cell.angle_alpha   90.00
_cell.angle_beta   90.00
_cell.angle_gamma   90.00
#
_symmetry.space_group_name_H-M   'P 1'
#
loop_
_entity.id
_entity.type
_entity.pdbx_description
1 polymer ?
#
loop_
_entity_poly.entity_id
_entity_poly.type
_entity_poly.pdbx_seq_one_letter_code
_entity_poly.pdbx_strand_id
1 'polypeptide(L)'
;MNVHAPSLFVPPRPAAPDREPGLYRFLIAARTNALQIWSRSAYEQDAQVSSALGRTRLLINAPDAIHRVLVENTGNYGRTAATIRILRPIVGEGLLLSEGEDWRHQRRTIAPAMAPRVVPMMARHVALATEETIARMAAVAAHGPVDILATVQFLALEIAARSMFSLEMHQYGAALRRLITGFAVGLARPYFLDLMLPAAIPTLRDFARMRFRSRWVAFMDEIIEARLRAPQADPALCGKPRDLFDMLLAARDPETGAAFSRAQLRDQMATMIVAGHETTALTLFWSLYLLASSPADQERVAAEVRGIDLAPDAAADALAKLTYTKAVVNESLRLYPPAFALARMALGPDRLGDVAVPRGALVMISPWVLHRHRRLWKDPDAFNPARFLGDAPLPHRFAYMPFGAGPRICVGAQLALTEACLVLATMIQRFHVALADARPVLPVAVIVTQPDHAAPFRLRPRE
;
A
#
# COMPACT_ATOMS: atom_id res chain seq x y z
N MET A 1 -30.56 -30.18 14.96
CA MET A 1 -29.80 -30.13 13.73
C MET A 1 -28.62 -29.19 13.98
N ASN A 2 -27.41 -29.74 14.19
CA ASN A 2 -26.20 -28.91 14.27
C ASN A 2 -25.90 -28.35 12.86
N VAL A 3 -26.26 -27.11 12.63
CA VAL A 3 -25.83 -26.39 11.46
C VAL A 3 -24.32 -26.16 11.67
N HIS A 4 -23.48 -26.99 11.05
CA HIS A 4 -22.05 -26.72 11.01
C HIS A 4 -21.88 -25.33 10.36
N ALA A 5 -21.33 -24.40 11.12
CA ALA A 5 -20.90 -23.12 10.56
C ALA A 5 -19.98 -23.43 9.36
N PRO A 6 -20.19 -22.84 8.19
CA PRO A 6 -19.36 -23.09 7.03
C PRO A 6 -17.90 -22.83 7.41
N SER A 7 -17.01 -23.77 7.08
CA SER A 7 -15.59 -23.65 7.34
C SER A 7 -15.06 -22.41 6.61
N LEU A 8 -14.44 -21.50 7.32
CA LEU A 8 -13.83 -20.30 6.72
C LEU A 8 -12.72 -20.69 5.73
N PHE A 9 -12.62 -19.98 4.62
CA PHE A 9 -11.54 -20.16 3.67
C PHE A 9 -10.20 -19.73 4.30
N VAL A 10 -9.20 -20.62 4.25
CA VAL A 10 -7.83 -20.33 4.68
C VAL A 10 -6.95 -20.21 3.45
N PRO A 11 -6.55 -19.00 3.05
CA PRO A 11 -5.74 -18.81 1.85
C PRO A 11 -4.32 -19.37 2.03
N PRO A 12 -3.71 -19.87 0.95
CA PRO A 12 -2.35 -20.39 0.97
C PRO A 12 -1.34 -19.31 1.33
N ARG A 13 -0.30 -19.68 2.05
CA ARG A 13 0.80 -18.81 2.42
C ARG A 13 2.15 -19.55 2.41
N PRO A 14 3.27 -18.83 2.28
CA PRO A 14 4.59 -19.43 2.44
C PRO A 14 4.74 -20.07 3.83
N ALA A 15 5.35 -21.23 3.89
CA ALA A 15 5.65 -21.89 5.16
C ALA A 15 6.62 -21.03 5.97
N ALA A 16 6.27 -20.74 7.22
CA ALA A 16 7.18 -20.11 8.16
C ALA A 16 8.27 -21.13 8.58
N PRO A 17 9.55 -20.75 8.59
CA PRO A 17 10.62 -21.63 9.07
C PRO A 17 10.44 -21.94 10.56
N ASP A 18 10.84 -23.14 10.99
CA ASP A 18 10.72 -23.56 12.40
C ASP A 18 11.62 -22.74 13.33
N ARG A 19 12.77 -22.29 12.83
CA ARG A 19 13.75 -21.47 13.55
C ARG A 19 14.09 -20.21 12.76
N GLU A 20 14.58 -19.21 13.45
CA GLU A 20 15.10 -18.00 12.78
C GLU A 20 16.16 -18.38 11.74
N PRO A 21 16.07 -17.85 10.50
CA PRO A 21 17.04 -18.14 9.48
C PRO A 21 18.41 -17.52 9.83
N GLY A 22 19.46 -18.30 9.71
CA GLY A 22 20.83 -17.78 9.77
C GLY A 22 21.07 -16.71 8.69
N LEU A 23 22.16 -15.94 8.85
CA LEU A 23 22.44 -14.75 8.01
C LEU A 23 22.30 -15.01 6.51
N TYR A 24 22.86 -16.10 6.01
CA TYR A 24 22.81 -16.43 4.58
C TYR A 24 21.37 -16.64 4.08
N ARG A 25 20.57 -17.45 4.79
CA ARG A 25 19.16 -17.69 4.47
C ARG A 25 18.32 -16.42 4.62
N PHE A 26 18.60 -15.61 5.63
CA PHE A 26 17.96 -14.28 5.80
C PHE A 26 18.19 -13.39 4.58
N LEU A 27 19.43 -13.30 4.09
CA LEU A 27 19.77 -12.44 2.94
C LEU A 27 19.10 -12.94 1.65
N ILE A 28 19.03 -14.25 1.44
CA ILE A 28 18.31 -14.85 0.31
C ILE A 28 16.82 -14.53 0.44
N ALA A 29 16.20 -14.82 1.59
CA ALA A 29 14.78 -14.60 1.82
C ALA A 29 14.42 -13.11 1.69
N ALA A 30 15.19 -12.20 2.25
CA ALA A 30 14.97 -10.74 2.12
C ALA A 30 14.99 -10.26 0.65
N ARG A 31 15.62 -11.01 -0.25
CA ARG A 31 15.72 -10.68 -1.68
C ARG A 31 14.69 -11.42 -2.54
N THR A 32 14.25 -12.60 -2.13
CA THR A 32 13.34 -13.46 -2.92
C THR A 32 11.93 -13.44 -2.38
N ASN A 33 11.75 -13.67 -1.09
CA ASN A 33 10.46 -13.56 -0.38
C ASN A 33 10.69 -13.29 1.11
N ALA A 34 10.66 -12.02 1.49
CA ALA A 34 10.91 -11.58 2.85
C ALA A 34 9.87 -12.09 3.87
N LEU A 35 8.74 -12.64 3.45
CA LEU A 35 7.77 -13.27 4.36
C LEU A 35 8.36 -14.53 5.03
N GLN A 36 9.37 -15.14 4.45
CA GLN A 36 10.05 -16.34 4.97
C GLN A 36 11.18 -16.02 5.98
N ILE A 37 11.42 -14.75 6.30
CA ILE A 37 12.40 -14.42 7.36
C ILE A 37 11.84 -14.62 8.77
N TRP A 38 10.53 -14.72 8.91
CA TRP A 38 9.83 -14.84 10.19
C TRP A 38 9.62 -16.32 10.56
N SER A 39 10.18 -16.75 11.70
CA SER A 39 9.97 -18.08 12.22
C SER A 39 8.56 -18.28 12.77
N ARG A 40 8.14 -19.53 12.99
CA ARG A 40 6.82 -19.83 13.58
C ARG A 40 6.60 -19.12 14.90
N SER A 41 7.63 -19.06 15.75
CA SER A 41 7.56 -18.38 17.05
C SER A 41 7.28 -16.87 16.93
N ALA A 42 7.59 -16.24 15.79
CA ALA A 42 7.26 -14.84 15.54
C ALA A 42 5.76 -14.54 15.62
N TYR A 43 4.91 -15.50 15.32
CA TYR A 43 3.46 -15.36 15.33
C TYR A 43 2.83 -15.61 16.72
N GLU A 44 3.65 -15.83 17.74
CA GLU A 44 3.20 -16.15 19.10
C GLU A 44 3.88 -15.31 20.19
N GLN A 45 5.08 -14.78 19.89
CA GLN A 45 5.91 -14.04 20.84
C GLN A 45 5.73 -12.53 20.72
N ASP A 46 5.76 -11.82 21.83
CA ASP A 46 5.65 -10.35 21.88
C ASP A 46 6.87 -9.66 21.27
N ALA A 47 8.03 -10.30 21.35
CA ALA A 47 9.25 -9.84 20.71
C ALA A 47 10.17 -11.01 20.37
N GLN A 48 10.96 -10.86 19.31
CA GLN A 48 12.10 -11.74 18.99
C GLN A 48 13.35 -10.89 18.89
N VAL A 49 14.40 -11.33 19.54
CA VAL A 49 15.71 -10.68 19.53
C VAL A 49 16.71 -11.61 18.88
N SER A 50 17.40 -11.13 17.86
CA SER A 50 18.50 -11.85 17.23
C SER A 50 19.69 -10.92 17.00
N SER A 51 20.86 -11.50 16.79
CA SER A 51 22.07 -10.75 16.49
C SER A 51 22.74 -11.30 15.25
N ALA A 52 23.19 -10.42 14.36
CA ALA A 52 23.97 -10.79 13.19
C ALA A 52 25.02 -9.71 12.91
N LEU A 53 26.27 -10.14 12.73
CA LEU A 53 27.41 -9.25 12.45
C LEU A 53 27.53 -8.09 13.48
N GLY A 54 27.35 -8.42 14.76
CA GLY A 54 27.43 -7.43 15.85
C GLY A 54 26.26 -6.44 15.92
N ARG A 55 25.20 -6.61 15.09
CA ARG A 55 24.02 -5.77 15.12
C ARG A 55 22.83 -6.52 15.70
N THR A 56 22.15 -5.90 16.66
CA THR A 56 20.92 -6.42 17.23
C THR A 56 19.77 -6.16 16.27
N ARG A 57 18.93 -7.18 16.06
CA ARG A 57 17.68 -7.11 15.30
C ARG A 57 16.55 -7.51 16.22
N LEU A 58 15.50 -6.72 16.24
CA LEU A 58 14.29 -6.97 17.02
C LEU A 58 13.10 -7.02 16.06
N LEU A 59 12.26 -8.05 16.21
CA LEU A 59 10.87 -8.00 15.76
C LEU A 59 10.02 -7.73 17.00
N ILE A 60 9.14 -6.74 16.94
CA ILE A 60 8.23 -6.42 18.04
C ILE A 60 6.78 -6.60 17.59
N ASN A 61 5.99 -7.32 18.41
CA ASN A 61 4.57 -7.58 18.20
C ASN A 61 3.71 -7.09 19.37
N ALA A 62 4.32 -6.82 20.55
CA ALA A 62 3.61 -6.26 21.70
C ALA A 62 3.05 -4.87 21.37
N PRO A 63 1.73 -4.62 21.53
CA PRO A 63 1.11 -3.34 21.22
C PRO A 63 1.76 -2.13 21.91
N ASP A 64 2.16 -2.27 23.17
CA ASP A 64 2.80 -1.18 23.94
C ASP A 64 4.20 -0.88 23.41
N ALA A 65 4.97 -1.91 23.03
CA ALA A 65 6.28 -1.71 22.40
C ALA A 65 6.16 -1.02 21.04
N ILE A 66 5.15 -1.38 20.25
CA ILE A 66 4.83 -0.74 18.98
C ILE A 66 4.43 0.72 19.20
N HIS A 67 3.57 0.99 20.19
CA HIS A 67 3.19 2.34 20.58
C HIS A 67 4.40 3.19 20.95
N ARG A 68 5.31 2.66 21.77
CA ARG A 68 6.53 3.37 22.14
C ARG A 68 7.38 3.75 20.93
N VAL A 69 7.61 2.80 20.01
CA VAL A 69 8.45 3.03 18.81
C VAL A 69 7.81 4.02 17.84
N LEU A 70 6.49 3.91 17.60
CA LEU A 70 5.81 4.66 16.55
C LEU A 70 5.13 5.96 17.04
N VAL A 71 4.96 6.14 18.35
CA VAL A 71 4.24 7.30 18.92
C VAL A 71 5.09 8.03 19.95
N GLU A 72 5.45 7.36 21.06
CA GLU A 72 6.07 8.05 22.21
C GLU A 72 7.49 8.49 21.93
N ASN A 73 8.31 7.62 21.33
CA ASN A 73 9.74 7.84 21.15
C ASN A 73 10.16 7.82 19.68
N THR A 74 9.28 8.33 18.80
CA THR A 74 9.51 8.33 17.34
C THR A 74 10.82 9.00 16.92
N GLY A 75 11.27 10.00 17.67
CA GLY A 75 12.52 10.72 17.40
C GLY A 75 13.77 9.84 17.57
N ASN A 76 13.67 8.74 18.34
CA ASN A 76 14.76 7.78 18.52
C ASN A 76 14.80 6.68 17.46
N TYR A 77 13.84 6.65 16.51
CA TYR A 77 13.68 5.57 15.54
C TYR A 77 13.66 6.09 14.11
N GLY A 78 14.86 6.28 13.56
CA GLY A 78 15.06 6.78 12.20
C GLY A 78 14.86 5.71 11.12
N ARG A 79 14.93 6.13 9.87
CA ARG A 79 14.89 5.22 8.72
C ARG A 79 16.20 4.47 8.57
N THR A 80 16.12 3.25 8.06
CA THR A 80 17.31 2.46 7.77
C THR A 80 18.05 3.00 6.54
N ALA A 81 19.37 2.81 6.50
CA ALA A 81 20.18 3.16 5.33
C ALA A 81 19.68 2.50 4.04
N ALA A 82 19.24 1.24 4.14
CA ALA A 82 18.67 0.50 3.01
C ALA A 82 17.38 1.16 2.47
N THR A 83 16.47 1.54 3.36
CA THR A 83 15.22 2.23 2.97
C THR A 83 15.52 3.54 2.23
N ILE A 84 16.44 4.35 2.77
CA ILE A 84 16.82 5.62 2.15
C ILE A 84 17.45 5.37 0.78
N ARG A 85 18.44 4.48 0.70
CA ARG A 85 19.18 4.18 -0.52
C ARG A 85 18.30 3.66 -1.66
N ILE A 86 17.33 2.81 -1.32
CA ILE A 86 16.43 2.20 -2.29
C ILE A 86 15.37 3.20 -2.76
N LEU A 87 14.75 3.96 -1.87
CA LEU A 87 13.58 4.77 -2.21
C LEU A 87 13.92 6.20 -2.68
N ARG A 88 15.01 6.81 -2.17
CA ARG A 88 15.39 8.18 -2.53
C ARG A 88 15.48 8.43 -4.05
N PRO A 89 15.96 7.52 -4.89
CA PRO A 89 16.01 7.74 -6.34
C PRO A 89 14.64 7.99 -6.99
N ILE A 90 13.57 7.43 -6.46
CA ILE A 90 12.23 7.58 -7.03
C ILE A 90 11.37 8.60 -6.30
N VAL A 91 11.41 8.66 -4.95
CA VAL A 91 10.55 9.58 -4.17
C VAL A 91 11.27 10.86 -3.74
N GLY A 92 12.57 10.99 -3.97
CA GLY A 92 13.36 12.15 -3.56
C GLY A 92 13.35 12.37 -2.05
N GLU A 93 13.24 13.63 -1.66
CA GLU A 93 13.11 14.08 -0.27
C GLU A 93 11.63 14.31 0.10
N GLY A 94 10.70 13.59 -0.58
CA GLY A 94 9.27 13.68 -0.29
C GLY A 94 8.89 13.11 1.08
N LEU A 95 7.61 13.23 1.44
CA LEU A 95 7.05 12.89 2.76
C LEU A 95 7.42 11.48 3.24
N LEU A 96 7.61 10.53 2.32
CA LEU A 96 7.95 9.15 2.66
C LEU A 96 9.33 9.03 3.30
N LEU A 97 10.32 9.85 2.89
CA LEU A 97 11.71 9.75 3.38
C LEU A 97 12.16 10.91 4.23
N SER A 98 11.53 12.09 4.14
CA SER A 98 11.91 13.25 4.94
C SER A 98 11.87 12.96 6.45
N GLU A 99 12.72 13.63 7.20
CA GLU A 99 12.86 13.50 8.65
C GLU A 99 12.80 14.88 9.33
N GLY A 100 12.69 14.92 10.65
CA GLY A 100 12.76 16.13 11.46
C GLY A 100 11.75 17.20 11.07
N GLU A 101 12.19 18.45 10.98
CA GLU A 101 11.35 19.62 10.67
C GLU A 101 10.86 19.60 9.22
N ASP A 102 11.67 19.11 8.25
CA ASP A 102 11.26 18.97 6.85
C ASP A 102 10.05 18.05 6.74
N TRP A 103 10.06 16.94 7.48
CA TRP A 103 8.91 16.03 7.50
C TRP A 103 7.69 16.70 8.14
N ARG A 104 7.86 17.44 9.26
CA ARG A 104 6.74 18.12 9.93
C ARG A 104 6.11 19.16 9.02
N HIS A 105 6.92 19.99 8.39
CA HIS A 105 6.48 20.96 7.39
C HIS A 105 5.70 20.28 6.26
N GLN A 106 6.29 19.27 5.61
CA GLN A 106 5.63 18.55 4.53
C GLN A 106 4.32 17.88 4.98
N ARG A 107 4.31 17.26 6.16
CA ARG A 107 3.12 16.60 6.71
C ARG A 107 1.99 17.58 6.96
N ARG A 108 2.27 18.74 7.57
CA ARG A 108 1.28 19.77 7.85
C ARG A 108 0.71 20.38 6.55
N THR A 109 1.57 20.58 5.57
CA THR A 109 1.19 21.16 4.27
C THR A 109 0.34 20.20 3.44
N ILE A 110 0.63 18.87 3.49
CA ILE A 110 -0.10 17.86 2.70
C ILE A 110 -1.43 17.45 3.36
N ALA A 111 -1.49 17.36 4.68
CA ALA A 111 -2.62 16.77 5.37
C ALA A 111 -3.99 17.39 4.98
N PRO A 112 -4.13 18.71 4.78
CA PRO A 112 -5.38 19.30 4.31
C PRO A 112 -5.83 18.84 2.93
N ALA A 113 -4.89 18.53 2.02
CA ALA A 113 -5.17 18.03 0.67
C ALA A 113 -5.59 16.54 0.66
N MET A 114 -5.40 15.83 1.78
CA MET A 114 -5.78 14.42 1.97
C MET A 114 -6.93 14.25 2.97
N ALA A 115 -7.56 15.34 3.37
CA ALA A 115 -8.66 15.33 4.33
C ALA A 115 -9.94 14.71 3.74
N PRO A 116 -10.89 14.20 4.56
CA PRO A 116 -12.13 13.57 4.08
C PRO A 116 -12.96 14.45 3.11
N ARG A 117 -12.85 15.78 3.20
CA ARG A 117 -13.53 16.73 2.28
C ARG A 117 -13.12 16.56 0.82
N VAL A 118 -12.00 15.88 0.53
CA VAL A 118 -11.50 15.66 -0.83
C VAL A 118 -12.11 14.38 -1.45
N VAL A 119 -12.72 13.53 -0.62
CA VAL A 119 -13.29 12.24 -1.04
C VAL A 119 -14.28 12.38 -2.21
N PRO A 120 -15.23 13.36 -2.26
CA PRO A 120 -16.15 13.46 -3.38
C PRO A 120 -15.45 13.67 -4.72
N MET A 121 -14.46 14.55 -4.78
CA MET A 121 -13.66 14.78 -5.99
C MET A 121 -12.91 13.49 -6.40
N MET A 122 -12.29 12.82 -5.43
CA MET A 122 -11.53 11.60 -5.69
C MET A 122 -12.45 10.44 -6.13
N ALA A 123 -13.59 10.27 -5.47
CA ALA A 123 -14.57 9.23 -5.81
C ALA A 123 -15.03 9.34 -7.26
N ARG A 124 -15.25 10.56 -7.74
CA ARG A 124 -15.61 10.81 -9.14
C ARG A 124 -14.51 10.35 -10.11
N HIS A 125 -13.24 10.69 -9.85
CA HIS A 125 -12.12 10.23 -10.69
C HIS A 125 -11.97 8.71 -10.67
N VAL A 126 -12.14 8.10 -9.49
CA VAL A 126 -12.11 6.65 -9.32
C VAL A 126 -13.21 5.99 -10.16
N ALA A 127 -14.46 6.46 -10.05
CA ALA A 127 -15.59 5.89 -10.78
C ALA A 127 -15.40 6.00 -12.29
N LEU A 128 -15.02 7.17 -12.81
CA LEU A 128 -14.75 7.37 -14.24
C LEU A 128 -13.70 6.38 -14.78
N ALA A 129 -12.54 6.29 -14.11
CA ALA A 129 -11.48 5.38 -14.53
C ALA A 129 -11.90 3.91 -14.43
N THR A 130 -12.73 3.57 -13.43
CA THR A 130 -13.24 2.23 -13.21
C THR A 130 -14.22 1.83 -14.31
N GLU A 131 -15.17 2.67 -14.68
CA GLU A 131 -16.13 2.41 -15.77
C GLU A 131 -15.44 2.12 -17.10
N GLU A 132 -14.47 2.95 -17.49
CA GLU A 132 -13.69 2.74 -18.70
C GLU A 132 -12.88 1.42 -18.66
N THR A 133 -12.31 1.10 -17.50
CA THR A 133 -11.55 -0.14 -17.34
C THR A 133 -12.46 -1.36 -17.41
N ILE A 134 -13.64 -1.31 -16.80
CA ILE A 134 -14.64 -2.37 -16.85
C ILE A 134 -15.12 -2.62 -18.29
N ALA A 135 -15.34 -1.57 -19.08
CA ALA A 135 -15.71 -1.72 -20.48
C ALA A 135 -14.62 -2.46 -21.28
N ARG A 136 -13.34 -2.12 -21.07
CA ARG A 136 -12.21 -2.84 -21.67
C ARG A 136 -12.11 -4.29 -21.19
N MET A 137 -12.32 -4.53 -19.88
CA MET A 137 -12.29 -5.86 -19.30
C MET A 137 -13.39 -6.76 -19.85
N ALA A 138 -14.61 -6.24 -20.03
CA ALA A 138 -15.71 -6.98 -20.60
C ALA A 138 -15.40 -7.49 -22.03
N ALA A 139 -14.75 -6.65 -22.84
CA ALA A 139 -14.31 -7.04 -24.18
C ALA A 139 -13.26 -8.18 -24.14
N VAL A 140 -12.30 -8.11 -23.24
CA VAL A 140 -11.27 -9.17 -23.07
C VAL A 140 -11.88 -10.45 -22.50
N ALA A 141 -12.75 -10.33 -21.49
CA ALA A 141 -13.40 -11.45 -20.81
C ALA A 141 -14.27 -12.31 -21.75
N ALA A 142 -14.83 -11.71 -22.80
CA ALA A 142 -15.59 -12.43 -23.83
C ALA A 142 -14.72 -13.44 -24.62
N HIS A 143 -13.39 -13.25 -24.64
CA HIS A 143 -12.45 -14.08 -25.40
C HIS A 143 -11.63 -15.04 -24.52
N GLY A 144 -11.69 -14.90 -23.20
CA GLY A 144 -10.94 -15.78 -22.30
C GLY A 144 -10.64 -15.20 -20.92
N PRO A 145 -9.76 -15.85 -20.16
CA PRO A 145 -9.35 -15.38 -18.85
C PRO A 145 -8.62 -14.03 -18.91
N VAL A 146 -8.82 -13.21 -17.88
CA VAL A 146 -8.25 -11.86 -17.74
C VAL A 146 -7.10 -11.86 -16.76
N ASP A 147 -6.01 -11.20 -17.08
CA ASP A 147 -4.95 -10.85 -16.13
C ASP A 147 -5.44 -9.68 -15.25
N ILE A 148 -6.02 -10.05 -14.10
CA ILE A 148 -6.53 -9.07 -13.12
C ILE A 148 -5.40 -8.22 -12.53
N LEU A 149 -4.22 -8.81 -12.27
CA LEU A 149 -3.10 -8.04 -11.70
C LEU A 149 -2.69 -6.89 -12.62
N ALA A 150 -2.43 -7.20 -13.88
CA ALA A 150 -2.08 -6.17 -14.86
C ALA A 150 -3.20 -5.13 -15.03
N THR A 151 -4.46 -5.58 -14.97
CA THR A 151 -5.63 -4.70 -15.12
C THR A 151 -5.77 -3.73 -13.94
N VAL A 152 -5.68 -4.21 -12.70
CA VAL A 152 -5.78 -3.32 -11.52
C VAL A 152 -4.55 -2.44 -11.34
N GLN A 153 -3.36 -2.88 -11.77
CA GLN A 153 -2.18 -2.02 -11.84
C GLN A 153 -2.37 -0.89 -12.84
N PHE A 154 -2.93 -1.19 -14.01
CA PHE A 154 -3.27 -0.15 -14.98
C PHE A 154 -4.30 0.83 -14.42
N LEU A 155 -5.37 0.30 -13.84
CA LEU A 155 -6.46 1.11 -13.26
C LEU A 155 -5.95 2.02 -12.13
N ALA A 156 -5.19 1.48 -11.18
CA ALA A 156 -4.65 2.28 -10.07
C ALA A 156 -3.71 3.39 -10.56
N LEU A 157 -2.94 3.14 -11.63
CA LEU A 157 -2.10 4.16 -12.24
C LEU A 157 -2.94 5.23 -12.96
N GLU A 158 -4.00 4.85 -13.64
CA GLU A 158 -4.95 5.76 -14.28
C GLU A 158 -5.65 6.64 -13.25
N ILE A 159 -6.14 6.05 -12.16
CA ILE A 159 -6.76 6.78 -11.05
C ILE A 159 -5.76 7.77 -10.45
N ALA A 160 -4.52 7.34 -10.18
CA ALA A 160 -3.47 8.20 -9.65
C ALA A 160 -3.20 9.40 -10.58
N ALA A 161 -3.10 9.17 -11.89
CA ALA A 161 -2.83 10.23 -12.85
C ALA A 161 -4.00 11.23 -12.97
N ARG A 162 -5.24 10.74 -13.05
CA ARG A 162 -6.44 11.59 -13.08
C ARG A 162 -6.60 12.40 -11.80
N SER A 163 -6.46 11.72 -10.67
CA SER A 163 -6.62 12.35 -9.36
C SER A 163 -5.52 13.35 -9.03
N MET A 164 -4.32 13.14 -9.53
CA MET A 164 -3.16 13.98 -9.22
C MET A 164 -2.93 15.09 -10.22
N PHE A 165 -3.22 14.86 -11.51
CA PHE A 165 -2.83 15.80 -12.55
C PHE A 165 -3.96 16.18 -13.49
N SER A 166 -5.16 15.60 -13.34
CA SER A 166 -6.25 15.72 -14.33
C SER A 166 -5.78 15.42 -15.76
N LEU A 167 -4.79 14.52 -15.89
CA LEU A 167 -4.19 14.13 -17.17
C LEU A 167 -4.69 12.76 -17.57
N GLU A 168 -5.02 12.64 -18.84
CA GLU A 168 -5.29 11.34 -19.42
C GLU A 168 -4.00 10.58 -19.70
N MET A 169 -3.99 9.30 -19.31
CA MET A 169 -2.77 8.46 -19.33
C MET A 169 -2.27 8.06 -20.72
N HIS A 170 -3.06 8.28 -21.78
CA HIS A 170 -2.60 7.89 -23.12
C HIS A 170 -1.29 8.56 -23.56
N GLN A 171 -0.98 9.77 -23.08
CA GLN A 171 0.27 10.47 -23.42
C GLN A 171 1.45 10.02 -22.56
N TYR A 172 1.25 9.88 -21.23
CA TYR A 172 2.35 9.66 -20.27
C TYR A 172 2.39 8.26 -19.67
N GLY A 173 1.27 7.51 -19.73
CA GLY A 173 1.11 6.26 -19.00
C GLY A 173 2.08 5.15 -19.39
N ALA A 174 2.39 5.01 -20.66
CA ALA A 174 3.35 4.01 -21.12
C ALA A 174 4.77 4.30 -20.62
N ALA A 175 5.17 5.58 -20.59
CA ALA A 175 6.48 6.01 -20.10
C ALA A 175 6.54 5.89 -18.56
N LEU A 176 5.52 6.35 -17.86
CA LEU A 176 5.40 6.25 -16.42
C LEU A 176 5.47 4.79 -15.94
N ARG A 177 4.70 3.89 -16.56
CA ARG A 177 4.72 2.46 -16.26
C ARG A 177 6.10 1.85 -16.48
N ARG A 178 6.75 2.13 -17.64
CA ARG A 178 8.09 1.61 -17.93
C ARG A 178 9.10 2.06 -16.87
N LEU A 179 9.05 3.32 -16.43
CA LEU A 179 9.96 3.85 -15.42
C LEU A 179 9.71 3.19 -14.05
N ILE A 180 8.46 3.10 -13.60
CA ILE A 180 8.12 2.50 -12.31
C ILE A 180 8.46 1.01 -12.30
N THR A 181 8.03 0.25 -13.32
CA THR A 181 8.30 -1.20 -13.40
C THR A 181 9.80 -1.46 -13.54
N GLY A 182 10.51 -0.70 -14.39
CA GLY A 182 11.95 -0.83 -14.54
C GLY A 182 12.71 -0.57 -13.23
N PHE A 183 12.25 0.41 -12.44
CA PHE A 183 12.80 0.66 -11.11
C PHE A 183 12.50 -0.48 -10.14
N ALA A 184 11.25 -0.90 -10.04
CA ALA A 184 10.80 -1.94 -9.11
C ALA A 184 11.52 -3.28 -9.34
N VAL A 185 11.63 -3.72 -10.59
CA VAL A 185 12.29 -4.99 -10.95
C VAL A 185 13.80 -4.90 -10.84
N GLY A 186 14.40 -3.79 -11.32
CA GLY A 186 15.85 -3.66 -11.48
C GLY A 186 16.58 -3.06 -10.28
N LEU A 187 16.07 -1.96 -9.71
CA LEU A 187 16.81 -1.11 -8.78
C LEU A 187 16.29 -1.11 -7.34
N ALA A 188 15.00 -1.44 -7.15
CA ALA A 188 14.36 -1.41 -5.84
C ALA A 188 14.63 -2.67 -4.99
N ARG A 189 15.03 -3.78 -5.61
CA ARG A 189 15.34 -5.01 -4.85
C ARG A 189 16.58 -4.80 -3.97
N PRO A 190 16.49 -5.09 -2.65
CA PRO A 190 17.63 -4.96 -1.74
C PRO A 190 18.80 -5.81 -2.21
N TYR A 191 20.00 -5.25 -2.11
CA TYR A 191 21.25 -5.95 -2.33
C TYR A 191 22.01 -6.08 -0.99
N PHE A 192 22.93 -7.02 -0.87
CA PHE A 192 23.69 -7.24 0.35
C PHE A 192 24.34 -5.94 0.87
N LEU A 193 24.99 -5.18 -0.01
CA LEU A 193 25.63 -3.92 0.36
C LEU A 193 24.64 -2.82 0.77
N ASP A 194 23.40 -2.84 0.28
CA ASP A 194 22.36 -1.92 0.71
C ASP A 194 22.01 -2.11 2.20
N LEU A 195 22.09 -3.37 2.67
CA LEU A 195 21.76 -3.74 4.05
C LEU A 195 22.96 -3.52 4.99
N MET A 196 24.19 -3.63 4.47
CA MET A 196 25.41 -3.63 5.29
C MET A 196 26.06 -2.26 5.42
N LEU A 197 26.06 -1.45 4.36
CA LEU A 197 26.78 -0.19 4.32
C LEU A 197 25.92 1.00 4.78
N PRO A 198 26.52 1.97 5.51
CA PRO A 198 25.89 3.26 5.75
C PRO A 198 25.46 3.93 4.44
N ALA A 199 24.38 4.73 4.48
CA ALA A 199 23.86 5.41 3.29
C ALA A 199 24.89 6.37 2.64
N ALA A 200 25.86 6.88 3.40
CA ALA A 200 26.91 7.77 2.92
C ALA A 200 27.97 7.07 2.05
N ILE A 201 28.09 5.74 2.11
CA ILE A 201 29.06 4.99 1.29
C ILE A 201 28.37 4.51 0.02
N PRO A 202 28.68 5.08 -1.18
CA PRO A 202 28.03 4.69 -2.42
C PRO A 202 28.43 3.27 -2.85
N THR A 203 27.48 2.59 -3.51
CA THR A 203 27.69 1.28 -4.14
C THR A 203 27.61 1.43 -5.67
N LEU A 204 28.09 0.42 -6.41
CA LEU A 204 27.96 0.42 -7.89
C LEU A 204 26.51 0.58 -8.35
N ARG A 205 25.55 0.05 -7.59
CA ARG A 205 24.12 0.21 -7.89
C ARG A 205 23.61 1.64 -7.69
N ASP A 206 24.23 2.40 -6.82
CA ASP A 206 23.82 3.79 -6.59
C ASP A 206 24.10 4.67 -7.81
N PHE A 207 25.11 4.36 -8.63
CA PHE A 207 25.31 5.03 -9.92
C PHE A 207 24.15 4.74 -10.90
N ALA A 208 23.67 3.50 -10.96
CA ALA A 208 22.51 3.16 -11.77
C ALA A 208 21.23 3.84 -11.23
N ARG A 209 21.08 3.90 -9.90
CA ARG A 209 19.98 4.60 -9.22
C ARG A 209 20.02 6.12 -9.49
N MET A 210 21.20 6.74 -9.47
CA MET A 210 21.36 8.17 -9.81
C MET A 210 20.99 8.44 -11.27
N ARG A 211 21.42 7.57 -12.20
CA ARG A 211 21.03 7.69 -13.62
C ARG A 211 19.53 7.53 -13.82
N PHE A 212 18.88 6.63 -13.08
CA PHE A 212 17.45 6.53 -13.06
C PHE A 212 16.82 7.82 -12.51
N ARG A 213 17.32 8.35 -11.37
CA ARG A 213 16.84 9.59 -10.76
C ARG A 213 16.82 10.76 -11.75
N SER A 214 17.90 10.94 -12.52
CA SER A 214 17.95 12.01 -13.51
C SER A 214 16.83 11.91 -14.57
N ARG A 215 16.57 10.71 -15.08
CA ARG A 215 15.48 10.47 -16.04
C ARG A 215 14.10 10.64 -15.40
N TRP A 216 13.96 10.16 -14.19
CA TRP A 216 12.71 10.25 -13.42
C TRP A 216 12.36 11.71 -13.13
N VAL A 217 13.32 12.50 -12.66
CA VAL A 217 13.15 13.93 -12.38
C VAL A 217 12.76 14.69 -13.65
N ALA A 218 13.46 14.46 -14.77
CA ALA A 218 13.15 15.11 -16.03
C ALA A 218 11.72 14.78 -16.50
N PHE A 219 11.31 13.52 -16.38
CA PHE A 219 9.96 13.08 -16.73
C PHE A 219 8.88 13.71 -15.81
N MET A 220 9.13 13.78 -14.51
CA MET A 220 8.19 14.43 -13.57
C MET A 220 8.09 15.93 -13.80
N ASP A 221 9.22 16.59 -14.12
CA ASP A 221 9.22 18.02 -14.44
C ASP A 221 8.47 18.29 -15.74
N GLU A 222 8.55 17.41 -16.76
CA GLU A 222 7.76 17.49 -18.00
C GLU A 222 6.26 17.42 -17.72
N ILE A 223 5.81 16.46 -16.90
CA ILE A 223 4.39 16.35 -16.49
C ILE A 223 3.93 17.60 -15.76
N ILE A 224 4.71 18.09 -14.79
CA ILE A 224 4.37 19.30 -14.04
C ILE A 224 4.26 20.52 -14.97
N GLU A 225 5.19 20.69 -15.90
CA GLU A 225 5.15 21.77 -16.89
C GLU A 225 3.93 21.68 -17.80
N ALA A 226 3.61 20.48 -18.31
CA ALA A 226 2.43 20.26 -19.11
C ALA A 226 1.16 20.64 -18.34
N ARG A 227 1.11 20.23 -17.06
CA ARG A 227 -0.04 20.53 -16.18
C ARG A 227 -0.18 22.02 -15.87
N LEU A 228 0.91 22.74 -15.67
CA LEU A 228 0.90 24.20 -15.42
C LEU A 228 0.45 25.00 -16.65
N ARG A 229 0.75 24.47 -17.87
CA ARG A 229 0.31 25.12 -19.12
C ARG A 229 -1.10 24.75 -19.53
N ALA A 230 -1.66 23.66 -19.03
CA ALA A 230 -2.99 23.20 -19.38
C ALA A 230 -4.04 24.20 -18.89
N PRO A 231 -4.88 24.76 -19.78
CA PRO A 231 -5.96 25.65 -19.38
C PRO A 231 -6.96 24.90 -18.52
N GLN A 232 -7.68 25.64 -17.67
CA GLN A 232 -8.82 25.09 -16.95
C GLN A 232 -9.96 24.89 -17.97
N ALA A 233 -10.16 23.66 -18.40
CA ALA A 233 -11.08 23.34 -19.49
C ALA A 233 -12.56 23.50 -19.10
N ASP A 234 -12.88 23.40 -17.79
CA ASP A 234 -14.26 23.49 -17.30
C ASP A 234 -14.52 24.86 -16.62
N PRO A 235 -15.34 25.74 -17.21
CA PRO A 235 -15.72 27.02 -16.60
C PRO A 235 -16.42 26.85 -15.23
N ALA A 236 -17.11 25.73 -14.99
CA ALA A 236 -17.81 25.49 -13.73
C ALA A 236 -16.84 25.21 -12.56
N LEU A 237 -15.59 24.88 -12.86
CA LEU A 237 -14.51 24.69 -11.88
C LEU A 237 -13.65 25.92 -11.66
N CYS A 238 -14.03 27.06 -12.24
CA CYS A 238 -13.27 28.31 -12.09
C CYS A 238 -13.03 28.62 -10.60
N GLY A 239 -11.76 28.70 -10.19
CA GLY A 239 -11.37 28.95 -8.79
C GLY A 239 -11.45 27.75 -7.84
N LYS A 240 -11.87 26.54 -8.30
CA LYS A 240 -11.85 25.31 -7.51
C LYS A 240 -10.68 24.41 -7.92
N PRO A 241 -10.07 23.70 -6.97
CA PRO A 241 -9.04 22.70 -7.31
C PRO A 241 -9.64 21.59 -8.20
N ARG A 242 -8.96 21.25 -9.30
CA ARG A 242 -9.35 20.18 -10.21
C ARG A 242 -8.90 18.82 -9.71
N ASP A 243 -7.78 18.81 -8.98
CA ASP A 243 -7.04 17.61 -8.58
C ASP A 243 -6.12 17.90 -7.37
N LEU A 244 -5.41 16.87 -6.94
CA LEU A 244 -4.45 17.01 -5.85
C LEU A 244 -3.26 17.91 -6.16
N PHE A 245 -2.86 18.03 -7.43
CA PHE A 245 -1.79 18.94 -7.82
C PHE A 245 -2.17 20.40 -7.56
N ASP A 246 -3.36 20.83 -7.98
CA ASP A 246 -3.85 22.18 -7.69
C ASP A 246 -3.92 22.45 -6.18
N MET A 247 -4.37 21.45 -5.41
CA MET A 247 -4.44 21.56 -3.94
C MET A 247 -3.04 21.69 -3.31
N LEU A 248 -2.05 20.92 -3.78
CA LEU A 248 -0.69 21.00 -3.26
C LEU A 248 0.05 22.25 -3.71
N LEU A 249 -0.22 22.73 -4.90
CA LEU A 249 0.32 24.00 -5.42
C LEU A 249 -0.16 25.18 -4.59
N ALA A 250 -1.45 25.16 -4.19
CA ALA A 250 -2.05 26.17 -3.35
C ALA A 250 -1.76 25.99 -1.85
N ALA A 251 -1.30 24.80 -1.43
CA ALA A 251 -1.10 24.47 -0.02
C ALA A 251 -0.04 25.35 0.64
N ARG A 252 -0.30 25.69 1.90
CA ARG A 252 0.63 26.45 2.77
C ARG A 252 0.73 25.73 4.10
N ASP A 253 1.92 25.71 4.66
CA ASP A 253 2.12 25.24 6.02
C ASP A 253 1.33 26.15 6.98
N PRO A 254 0.41 25.61 7.78
CA PRO A 254 -0.43 26.42 8.68
C PRO A 254 0.36 27.14 9.79
N GLU A 255 1.58 26.73 10.10
CA GLU A 255 2.43 27.36 11.12
C GLU A 255 3.33 28.45 10.53
N THR A 256 3.91 28.19 9.36
CA THR A 256 4.93 29.08 8.77
C THR A 256 4.42 29.89 7.57
N GLY A 257 3.27 29.54 6.99
CA GLY A 257 2.77 30.12 5.74
C GLY A 257 3.57 29.68 4.50
N ALA A 258 4.61 28.86 4.64
CA ALA A 258 5.49 28.47 3.56
C ALA A 258 4.77 27.54 2.55
N ALA A 259 5.01 27.78 1.26
CA ALA A 259 4.61 26.89 0.17
C ALA A 259 5.67 25.84 -0.12
N PHE A 260 5.31 24.80 -0.84
CA PHE A 260 6.30 23.92 -1.44
C PHE A 260 7.12 24.63 -2.52
N SER A 261 8.43 24.46 -2.47
CA SER A 261 9.29 24.74 -3.62
C SER A 261 8.94 23.79 -4.77
N ARG A 262 9.33 24.16 -6.02
CA ARG A 262 9.12 23.29 -7.18
C ARG A 262 9.71 21.89 -6.99
N ALA A 263 10.90 21.80 -6.42
CA ALA A 263 11.55 20.51 -6.15
C ALA A 263 10.79 19.68 -5.10
N GLN A 264 10.31 20.32 -4.02
CA GLN A 264 9.48 19.66 -3.03
C GLN A 264 8.14 19.21 -3.64
N LEU A 265 7.44 20.06 -4.39
CA LEU A 265 6.19 19.69 -5.07
C LEU A 265 6.39 18.46 -5.97
N ARG A 266 7.44 18.44 -6.79
CA ARG A 266 7.79 17.29 -7.63
C ARG A 266 8.02 16.02 -6.80
N ASP A 267 8.81 16.10 -5.73
CA ASP A 267 9.11 14.95 -4.89
C ASP A 267 7.87 14.46 -4.12
N GLN A 268 6.91 15.35 -3.77
CA GLN A 268 5.61 14.96 -3.23
C GLN A 268 4.76 14.22 -4.27
N MET A 269 4.66 14.75 -5.49
CA MET A 269 3.92 14.11 -6.57
C MET A 269 4.49 12.73 -6.91
N ALA A 270 5.82 12.63 -7.02
CA ALA A 270 6.50 11.35 -7.20
C ALA A 270 6.20 10.36 -6.06
N THR A 271 6.23 10.84 -4.82
CA THR A 271 5.89 10.03 -3.63
C THR A 271 4.46 9.50 -3.70
N MET A 272 3.50 10.34 -4.06
CA MET A 272 2.08 9.96 -4.11
C MET A 272 1.80 8.94 -5.21
N ILE A 273 2.36 9.13 -6.41
CA ILE A 273 2.22 8.19 -7.52
C ILE A 273 2.77 6.82 -7.12
N VAL A 274 4.00 6.79 -6.63
CA VAL A 274 4.68 5.53 -6.29
C VAL A 274 4.01 4.81 -5.13
N ALA A 275 3.64 5.55 -4.08
CA ALA A 275 3.02 4.97 -2.89
C ALA A 275 1.56 4.55 -3.13
N GLY A 276 0.80 5.28 -3.94
CA GLY A 276 -0.63 5.03 -4.19
C GLY A 276 -0.89 3.94 -5.22
N HIS A 277 -0.11 3.90 -6.30
CA HIS A 277 -0.35 3.02 -7.43
C HIS A 277 -0.28 1.53 -7.06
N GLU A 278 0.89 1.04 -6.65
CA GLU A 278 1.09 -0.42 -6.51
C GLU A 278 0.42 -0.99 -5.26
N THR A 279 0.36 -0.23 -4.17
CA THR A 279 -0.27 -0.68 -2.94
C THR A 279 -1.78 -0.86 -3.08
N THR A 280 -2.46 0.04 -3.80
CA THR A 280 -3.90 -0.07 -4.06
C THR A 280 -4.20 -1.17 -5.08
N ALA A 281 -3.40 -1.28 -6.14
CA ALA A 281 -3.53 -2.38 -7.09
C ALA A 281 -3.45 -3.76 -6.43
N LEU A 282 -2.48 -3.95 -5.53
CA LEU A 282 -2.32 -5.21 -4.80
C LEU A 282 -3.45 -5.44 -3.78
N THR A 283 -3.96 -4.39 -3.15
CA THR A 283 -5.15 -4.49 -2.29
C THR A 283 -6.36 -4.99 -3.10
N LEU A 284 -6.57 -4.45 -4.30
CA LEU A 284 -7.64 -4.88 -5.20
C LEU A 284 -7.44 -6.31 -5.68
N PHE A 285 -6.23 -6.66 -6.14
CA PHE A 285 -5.91 -8.02 -6.57
C PHE A 285 -6.22 -9.05 -5.47
N TRP A 286 -5.72 -8.82 -4.25
CA TRP A 286 -5.93 -9.74 -3.14
C TRP A 286 -7.39 -9.78 -2.68
N SER A 287 -8.13 -8.67 -2.74
CA SER A 287 -9.56 -8.65 -2.45
C SER A 287 -10.36 -9.51 -3.45
N LEU A 288 -10.05 -9.37 -4.75
CA LEU A 288 -10.68 -10.16 -5.80
C LEU A 288 -10.30 -11.64 -5.72
N TYR A 289 -9.02 -11.94 -5.39
CA TYR A 289 -8.55 -13.31 -5.15
C TYR A 289 -9.32 -14.00 -4.01
N LEU A 290 -9.48 -13.29 -2.88
CA LEU A 290 -10.22 -13.80 -1.73
C LEU A 290 -11.70 -14.01 -2.04
N LEU A 291 -12.34 -13.09 -2.76
CA LEU A 291 -13.73 -13.22 -3.18
C LEU A 291 -13.91 -14.33 -4.22
N ALA A 292 -12.99 -14.51 -5.16
CA ALA A 292 -13.00 -15.61 -6.12
C ALA A 292 -12.85 -16.99 -5.43
N SER A 293 -12.17 -17.00 -4.27
CA SER A 293 -11.95 -18.20 -3.45
C SER A 293 -13.02 -18.41 -2.37
N SER A 294 -13.91 -17.43 -2.15
CA SER A 294 -15.03 -17.49 -1.19
C SER A 294 -16.34 -17.03 -1.85
N PRO A 295 -17.02 -17.92 -2.61
CA PRO A 295 -18.24 -17.55 -3.33
C PRO A 295 -19.34 -16.96 -2.43
N ALA A 296 -19.48 -17.44 -1.19
CA ALA A 296 -20.47 -16.93 -0.25
C ALA A 296 -20.22 -15.44 0.10
N ASP A 297 -18.96 -15.05 0.32
CA ASP A 297 -18.60 -13.66 0.59
C ASP A 297 -18.73 -12.80 -0.67
N GLN A 298 -18.42 -13.36 -1.83
CA GLN A 298 -18.64 -12.67 -3.12
C GLN A 298 -20.13 -12.35 -3.35
N GLU A 299 -21.03 -13.30 -3.07
CA GLU A 299 -22.46 -13.07 -3.20
C GLU A 299 -23.01 -12.09 -2.16
N ARG A 300 -22.41 -12.01 -0.97
CA ARG A 300 -22.75 -10.97 0.02
C ARG A 300 -22.38 -9.58 -0.48
N VAL A 301 -21.19 -9.41 -1.08
CA VAL A 301 -20.82 -8.14 -1.73
C VAL A 301 -21.79 -7.83 -2.87
N ALA A 302 -22.11 -8.82 -3.74
CA ALA A 302 -23.03 -8.63 -4.85
C ALA A 302 -24.42 -8.21 -4.37
N ALA A 303 -24.91 -8.79 -3.28
CA ALA A 303 -26.20 -8.41 -2.68
C ALA A 303 -26.15 -6.98 -2.11
N GLU A 304 -25.06 -6.58 -1.47
CA GLU A 304 -24.87 -5.21 -0.96
C GLU A 304 -24.91 -4.18 -2.09
N VAL A 305 -24.18 -4.43 -3.18
CA VAL A 305 -24.02 -3.44 -4.26
C VAL A 305 -25.19 -3.43 -5.24
N ARG A 306 -26.12 -4.37 -5.11
CA ARG A 306 -27.33 -4.41 -5.96
C ARG A 306 -28.18 -3.17 -5.73
N GLY A 307 -28.43 -2.40 -6.80
CA GLY A 307 -29.21 -1.17 -6.73
C GLY A 307 -28.50 0.03 -6.11
N ILE A 308 -27.20 -0.09 -5.78
CA ILE A 308 -26.40 1.08 -5.44
C ILE A 308 -25.92 1.73 -6.73
N ASP A 309 -26.20 3.01 -6.89
CA ASP A 309 -25.64 3.82 -7.98
C ASP A 309 -24.15 4.13 -7.67
N LEU A 310 -23.26 3.61 -8.52
CA LEU A 310 -21.81 3.78 -8.44
C LEU A 310 -21.28 4.72 -9.54
N ALA A 311 -22.17 5.40 -10.26
CA ALA A 311 -21.81 6.37 -11.28
C ALA A 311 -20.98 7.53 -10.68
N PRO A 312 -20.18 8.23 -11.49
CA PRO A 312 -19.24 9.23 -11.00
C PRO A 312 -19.81 10.28 -10.05
N ASP A 313 -21.04 10.73 -10.30
CA ASP A 313 -21.68 11.77 -9.49
C ASP A 313 -22.32 11.22 -8.19
N ALA A 314 -22.58 9.91 -8.12
CA ALA A 314 -23.16 9.21 -6.96
C ALA A 314 -22.10 8.47 -6.12
N ALA A 315 -20.89 8.28 -6.65
CA ALA A 315 -19.85 7.43 -6.07
C ALA A 315 -19.46 7.81 -4.63
N ALA A 316 -19.43 9.08 -4.30
CA ALA A 316 -19.10 9.54 -2.95
C ALA A 316 -20.16 9.13 -1.91
N ASP A 317 -21.44 9.26 -2.27
CA ASP A 317 -22.57 8.88 -1.40
C ASP A 317 -22.72 7.37 -1.28
N ALA A 318 -22.32 6.62 -2.32
CA ALA A 318 -22.31 5.18 -2.32
C ALA A 318 -21.39 4.59 -1.24
N LEU A 319 -20.26 5.26 -0.93
CA LEU A 319 -19.27 4.76 0.06
C LEU A 319 -19.87 4.47 1.43
N ALA A 320 -20.83 5.24 1.89
CA ALA A 320 -21.48 5.04 3.17
C ALA A 320 -22.31 3.73 3.22
N LYS A 321 -22.73 3.22 2.05
CA LYS A 321 -23.54 2.00 1.89
C LYS A 321 -22.69 0.74 1.72
N LEU A 322 -21.40 0.87 1.39
CA LEU A 322 -20.47 -0.23 1.09
C LEU A 322 -19.84 -0.82 2.36
N THR A 323 -20.67 -1.25 3.31
CA THR A 323 -20.23 -1.72 4.63
C THR A 323 -19.50 -3.07 4.53
N TYR A 324 -20.10 -4.04 3.83
CA TYR A 324 -19.49 -5.37 3.67
C TYR A 324 -18.31 -5.33 2.71
N THR A 325 -18.41 -4.59 1.64
CA THR A 325 -17.29 -4.34 0.70
C THR A 325 -16.08 -3.78 1.45
N LYS A 326 -16.28 -2.79 2.32
CA LYS A 326 -15.23 -2.22 3.18
C LYS A 326 -14.65 -3.25 4.14
N ALA A 327 -15.48 -4.12 4.70
CA ALA A 327 -15.04 -5.21 5.57
C ALA A 327 -14.15 -6.21 4.81
N VAL A 328 -14.49 -6.55 3.57
CA VAL A 328 -13.67 -7.38 2.67
C VAL A 328 -12.32 -6.71 2.38
N VAL A 329 -12.30 -5.43 2.06
CA VAL A 329 -11.04 -4.68 1.83
C VAL A 329 -10.17 -4.68 3.07
N ASN A 330 -10.74 -4.42 4.26
CA ASN A 330 -9.99 -4.44 5.52
C ASN A 330 -9.42 -5.83 5.84
N GLU A 331 -10.19 -6.90 5.61
CA GLU A 331 -9.71 -8.26 5.82
C GLU A 331 -8.64 -8.66 4.80
N SER A 332 -8.74 -8.19 3.57
CA SER A 332 -7.69 -8.34 2.56
C SER A 332 -6.40 -7.64 2.99
N LEU A 333 -6.49 -6.41 3.49
CA LEU A 333 -5.35 -5.65 4.05
C LEU A 333 -4.76 -6.31 5.30
N ARG A 334 -5.58 -7.03 6.07
CA ARG A 334 -5.09 -7.82 7.21
C ARG A 334 -4.28 -9.02 6.72
N LEU A 335 -4.83 -9.79 5.79
CA LEU A 335 -4.19 -11.00 5.28
C LEU A 335 -3.02 -10.71 4.33
N TYR A 336 -3.13 -9.67 3.53
CA TYR A 336 -2.14 -9.31 2.51
C TYR A 336 -1.77 -7.82 2.58
N PRO A 337 -1.18 -7.36 3.72
CA PRO A 337 -0.76 -5.97 3.82
C PRO A 337 0.29 -5.66 2.75
N PRO A 338 0.07 -4.68 1.85
CA PRO A 338 1.07 -4.30 0.86
C PRO A 338 2.40 -3.93 1.51
N ALA A 339 2.38 -3.11 2.57
CA ALA A 339 3.53 -2.83 3.41
C ALA A 339 3.67 -3.92 4.49
N PHE A 340 4.35 -5.02 4.17
CA PHE A 340 4.45 -6.19 5.04
C PHE A 340 5.35 -5.99 6.26
N ALA A 341 6.25 -5.00 6.26
CA ALA A 341 7.17 -4.70 7.35
C ALA A 341 7.54 -3.22 7.40
N LEU A 342 7.67 -2.69 8.61
CA LEU A 342 8.23 -1.38 8.92
C LEU A 342 9.58 -1.60 9.61
N ALA A 343 10.65 -1.02 9.07
CA ALA A 343 12.00 -1.10 9.63
C ALA A 343 12.44 0.27 10.16
N ARG A 344 13.02 0.28 11.34
CA ARG A 344 13.57 1.46 12.00
C ARG A 344 14.96 1.15 12.56
N MET A 345 15.79 2.17 12.61
CA MET A 345 17.10 2.14 13.26
C MET A 345 17.02 2.90 14.58
N ALA A 346 17.38 2.27 15.68
CA ALA A 346 17.50 2.97 16.97
C ALA A 346 18.70 3.94 16.94
N LEU A 347 18.44 5.23 17.14
CA LEU A 347 19.46 6.29 17.13
C LEU A 347 20.16 6.43 18.47
N GLY A 348 19.50 6.05 19.54
CA GLY A 348 19.99 5.96 20.91
C GLY A 348 19.48 4.68 21.59
N PRO A 349 19.95 4.39 22.81
CA PRO A 349 19.44 3.27 23.59
C PRO A 349 17.98 3.49 23.99
N ASP A 350 17.21 2.41 24.10
CA ASP A 350 15.83 2.39 24.58
C ASP A 350 15.51 1.07 25.28
N ARG A 351 14.28 0.93 25.79
CA ARG A 351 13.76 -0.28 26.40
C ARG A 351 12.30 -0.49 25.93
N LEU A 352 12.02 -1.68 25.43
CA LEU A 352 10.68 -2.08 24.94
C LEU A 352 10.17 -3.23 25.81
N GLY A 353 9.38 -2.92 26.83
CA GLY A 353 9.08 -3.86 27.91
C GLY A 353 10.37 -4.34 28.57
N ASP A 354 10.60 -5.65 28.60
CA ASP A 354 11.81 -6.23 29.16
C ASP A 354 13.01 -6.28 28.20
N VAL A 355 12.80 -5.89 26.94
CA VAL A 355 13.84 -5.98 25.90
C VAL A 355 14.65 -4.69 25.83
N ALA A 356 15.98 -4.79 26.03
CA ALA A 356 16.90 -3.69 25.81
C ALA A 356 17.14 -3.46 24.32
N VAL A 357 17.09 -2.22 23.89
CA VAL A 357 17.35 -1.77 22.51
C VAL A 357 18.64 -0.96 22.49
N PRO A 358 19.77 -1.53 22.07
CA PRO A 358 21.00 -0.76 21.96
C PRO A 358 20.94 0.22 20.77
N ARG A 359 21.74 1.29 20.83
CA ARG A 359 21.96 2.18 19.69
C ARG A 359 22.38 1.37 18.45
N GLY A 360 21.81 1.67 17.29
CA GLY A 360 22.08 0.98 16.04
C GLY A 360 21.32 -0.35 15.86
N ALA A 361 20.45 -0.70 16.81
CA ALA A 361 19.57 -1.86 16.65
C ALA A 361 18.57 -1.64 15.51
N LEU A 362 18.35 -2.70 14.71
CA LEU A 362 17.29 -2.74 13.72
C LEU A 362 15.99 -3.21 14.38
N VAL A 363 15.02 -2.33 14.51
CA VAL A 363 13.70 -2.62 15.05
C VAL A 363 12.72 -2.79 13.90
N MET A 364 12.08 -3.96 13.83
CA MET A 364 11.10 -4.31 12.82
C MET A 364 9.72 -4.50 13.44
N ILE A 365 8.71 -3.96 12.79
CA ILE A 365 7.30 -4.20 13.05
C ILE A 365 6.73 -4.77 11.77
N SER A 366 6.22 -5.99 11.81
CA SER A 366 5.71 -6.64 10.60
C SER A 366 4.19 -6.73 10.63
N PRO A 367 3.45 -5.89 9.87
CA PRO A 367 2.01 -6.08 9.68
C PRO A 367 1.66 -7.50 9.23
N TRP A 368 2.47 -8.13 8.37
CA TRP A 368 2.28 -9.52 7.98
C TRP A 368 2.22 -10.50 9.16
N VAL A 369 3.14 -10.38 10.11
CA VAL A 369 3.19 -11.21 11.33
C VAL A 369 2.11 -10.77 12.31
N LEU A 370 2.04 -9.47 12.59
CA LEU A 370 1.16 -8.87 13.58
C LEU A 370 -0.33 -9.16 13.29
N HIS A 371 -0.73 -9.05 12.03
CA HIS A 371 -2.10 -9.33 11.60
C HIS A 371 -2.45 -10.85 11.60
N ARG A 372 -1.45 -11.70 11.83
CA ARG A 372 -1.59 -13.15 11.98
C ARG A 372 -1.16 -13.64 13.36
N HIS A 373 -0.90 -12.74 14.30
CA HIS A 373 -0.41 -13.10 15.61
C HIS A 373 -1.49 -13.83 16.42
N ARG A 374 -1.19 -15.05 16.86
CA ARG A 374 -2.17 -15.98 17.46
C ARG A 374 -2.78 -15.51 18.75
N ARG A 375 -2.09 -14.66 19.52
CA ARG A 375 -2.63 -14.05 20.75
C ARG A 375 -3.49 -12.82 20.50
N LEU A 376 -3.36 -12.20 19.32
CA LEU A 376 -4.09 -10.98 18.98
C LEU A 376 -5.32 -11.24 18.10
N TRP A 377 -5.34 -12.37 17.38
CA TRP A 377 -6.41 -12.69 16.44
C TRP A 377 -6.92 -14.11 16.63
N LYS A 378 -8.25 -14.27 16.69
CA LYS A 378 -8.90 -15.58 16.60
C LYS A 378 -8.89 -16.02 15.13
N ASP A 379 -8.56 -17.29 14.86
CA ASP A 379 -8.45 -17.84 13.51
C ASP A 379 -7.64 -16.93 12.56
N PRO A 380 -6.37 -16.63 12.91
CA PRO A 380 -5.60 -15.55 12.29
C PRO A 380 -5.33 -15.76 10.80
N ASP A 381 -5.33 -17.00 10.32
CA ASP A 381 -5.05 -17.34 8.94
C ASP A 381 -6.31 -17.41 8.06
N ALA A 382 -7.51 -17.42 8.66
CA ALA A 382 -8.78 -17.52 7.94
C ALA A 382 -9.24 -16.17 7.41
N PHE A 383 -9.83 -16.18 6.20
CA PHE A 383 -10.53 -15.04 5.62
C PHE A 383 -11.92 -14.92 6.26
N ASN A 384 -12.14 -13.85 6.99
CA ASN A 384 -13.39 -13.58 7.69
C ASN A 384 -13.68 -12.07 7.74
N PRO A 385 -14.34 -11.50 6.73
CA PRO A 385 -14.72 -10.09 6.72
C PRO A 385 -15.58 -9.65 7.90
N ALA A 386 -16.31 -10.58 8.52
CA ALA A 386 -17.18 -10.25 9.66
C ALA A 386 -16.43 -9.67 10.88
N ARG A 387 -15.09 -9.82 10.94
CA ARG A 387 -14.24 -9.16 11.94
C ARG A 387 -14.33 -7.63 11.92
N PHE A 388 -14.70 -7.06 10.77
CA PHE A 388 -14.75 -5.62 10.54
C PHE A 388 -16.17 -5.09 10.37
N LEU A 389 -17.17 -5.86 10.81
CA LEU A 389 -18.58 -5.47 10.78
C LEU A 389 -19.12 -5.13 12.17
N GLY A 390 -19.91 -4.06 12.23
CA GLY A 390 -20.82 -3.75 13.35
C GLY A 390 -20.19 -3.90 14.73
N ASP A 391 -20.80 -4.77 15.55
CA ASP A 391 -20.46 -5.00 16.95
C ASP A 391 -19.31 -5.99 17.17
N ALA A 392 -18.59 -6.40 16.12
CA ALA A 392 -17.41 -7.24 16.30
C ALA A 392 -16.37 -6.51 17.18
N PRO A 393 -15.78 -7.20 18.17
CA PRO A 393 -14.77 -6.58 19.00
C PRO A 393 -13.59 -6.14 18.12
N LEU A 394 -13.34 -4.83 18.11
CA LEU A 394 -12.22 -4.29 17.34
C LEU A 394 -10.91 -4.82 17.93
N PRO A 395 -9.95 -5.21 17.08
CA PRO A 395 -8.64 -5.57 17.55
C PRO A 395 -7.98 -4.36 18.23
N HIS A 396 -7.03 -4.63 19.13
CA HIS A 396 -6.22 -3.57 19.70
C HIS A 396 -5.64 -2.68 18.58
N ARG A 397 -5.64 -1.34 18.77
CA ARG A 397 -5.24 -0.36 17.75
C ARG A 397 -3.90 -0.68 17.08
N PHE A 398 -2.95 -1.23 17.83
CA PHE A 398 -1.63 -1.62 17.31
C PHE A 398 -1.56 -3.10 16.90
N ALA A 399 -2.67 -3.84 16.91
CA ALA A 399 -2.75 -5.18 16.32
C ALA A 399 -3.18 -5.16 14.85
N TYR A 400 -3.80 -4.05 14.39
CA TYR A 400 -4.23 -3.86 13.00
C TYR A 400 -3.69 -2.53 12.47
N MET A 401 -2.65 -2.59 11.62
CA MET A 401 -1.93 -1.41 11.16
C MET A 401 -1.58 -1.50 9.65
N PRO A 402 -2.54 -1.69 8.75
CA PRO A 402 -2.25 -1.80 7.32
C PRO A 402 -1.69 -0.49 6.73
N PHE A 403 -1.98 0.64 7.37
CA PHE A 403 -1.52 1.98 7.02
C PHE A 403 -0.44 2.52 7.96
N GLY A 404 0.15 1.66 8.80
CA GLY A 404 1.06 2.09 9.86
C GLY A 404 0.32 2.73 11.05
N ALA A 405 1.06 3.41 11.92
CA ALA A 405 0.51 4.09 13.10
C ALA A 405 1.37 5.30 13.50
N GLY A 406 0.84 6.09 14.45
CA GLY A 406 1.50 7.27 14.99
C GLY A 406 1.51 8.47 14.02
N PRO A 407 2.38 9.46 14.25
CA PRO A 407 2.45 10.68 13.44
C PRO A 407 2.73 10.40 11.95
N ARG A 408 3.41 9.28 11.65
CA ARG A 408 3.77 8.86 10.29
C ARG A 408 2.78 7.87 9.67
N ILE A 409 1.56 7.77 10.20
CA ILE A 409 0.46 7.02 9.58
C ILE A 409 0.26 7.47 8.13
N CYS A 410 -0.12 6.55 7.24
CA CYS A 410 -0.33 6.85 5.83
C CYS A 410 -1.29 8.05 5.65
N VAL A 411 -0.82 9.06 4.93
CA VAL A 411 -1.64 10.27 4.66
C VAL A 411 -2.76 9.95 3.67
N GLY A 412 -2.55 8.99 2.77
CA GLY A 412 -3.51 8.57 1.74
C GLY A 412 -4.44 7.44 2.15
N ALA A 413 -4.50 7.05 3.44
CA ALA A 413 -5.29 5.89 3.88
C ALA A 413 -6.77 5.99 3.49
N GLN A 414 -7.39 7.17 3.66
CA GLN A 414 -8.78 7.40 3.29
C GLN A 414 -9.00 7.28 1.78
N LEU A 415 -8.08 7.82 0.98
CA LEU A 415 -8.15 7.74 -0.49
C LEU A 415 -7.99 6.30 -0.97
N ALA A 416 -7.02 5.56 -0.42
CA ALA A 416 -6.79 4.15 -0.76
C ALA A 416 -8.01 3.27 -0.44
N LEU A 417 -8.67 3.51 0.70
CA LEU A 417 -9.90 2.79 1.05
C LEU A 417 -11.08 3.19 0.14
N THR A 418 -11.21 4.47 -0.19
CA THR A 418 -12.21 4.96 -1.16
C THR A 418 -12.03 4.28 -2.50
N GLU A 419 -10.82 4.29 -3.03
CA GLU A 419 -10.47 3.66 -4.30
C GLU A 419 -10.76 2.16 -4.27
N ALA A 420 -10.22 1.45 -3.27
CA ALA A 420 -10.39 0.01 -3.16
C ALA A 420 -11.88 -0.40 -3.03
N CYS A 421 -12.67 0.34 -2.24
CA CYS A 421 -14.09 0.02 -2.05
C CYS A 421 -14.91 0.27 -3.32
N LEU A 422 -14.73 1.41 -4.00
CA LEU A 422 -15.48 1.73 -5.21
C LEU A 422 -15.15 0.79 -6.36
N VAL A 423 -13.86 0.54 -6.60
CA VAL A 423 -13.42 -0.37 -7.66
C VAL A 423 -13.94 -1.78 -7.40
N LEU A 424 -13.78 -2.31 -6.17
CA LEU A 424 -14.24 -3.64 -5.81
C LEU A 424 -15.77 -3.76 -5.94
N ALA A 425 -16.53 -2.78 -5.46
CA ALA A 425 -17.98 -2.71 -5.56
C ALA A 425 -18.41 -2.75 -7.02
N THR A 426 -17.84 -1.91 -7.89
CA THR A 426 -18.20 -1.84 -9.30
C THR A 426 -17.84 -3.13 -10.04
N MET A 427 -16.69 -3.74 -9.74
CA MET A 427 -16.30 -5.01 -10.33
C MET A 427 -17.27 -6.15 -9.97
N ILE A 428 -17.64 -6.26 -8.69
CA ILE A 428 -18.57 -7.32 -8.24
C ILE A 428 -20.00 -7.04 -8.66
N GLN A 429 -20.39 -5.78 -8.82
CA GLN A 429 -21.69 -5.43 -9.40
C GLN A 429 -21.81 -5.90 -10.87
N ARG A 430 -20.72 -5.83 -11.63
CA ARG A 430 -20.69 -6.14 -13.06
C ARG A 430 -20.34 -7.59 -13.36
N PHE A 431 -19.54 -8.25 -12.53
CA PHE A 431 -19.03 -9.58 -12.82
C PHE A 431 -19.13 -10.53 -11.64
N HIS A 432 -19.41 -11.79 -11.96
CA HIS A 432 -19.01 -12.90 -11.11
C HIS A 432 -17.54 -13.25 -11.41
N VAL A 433 -16.72 -13.31 -10.38
CA VAL A 433 -15.26 -13.49 -10.48
C VAL A 433 -14.89 -14.89 -10.02
N ALA A 434 -14.10 -15.62 -10.79
CA ALA A 434 -13.58 -16.93 -10.41
C ALA A 434 -12.12 -17.06 -10.88
N LEU A 435 -11.32 -17.87 -10.19
CA LEU A 435 -10.00 -18.24 -10.70
C LEU A 435 -10.14 -19.12 -11.94
N ALA A 436 -9.29 -18.90 -12.94
CA ALA A 436 -9.33 -19.66 -14.18
C ALA A 436 -8.62 -21.01 -14.08
N ASP A 437 -7.70 -21.15 -13.13
CA ASP A 437 -6.99 -22.39 -12.84
C ASP A 437 -6.97 -22.67 -11.32
N ALA A 438 -6.55 -23.92 -10.97
CA ALA A 438 -6.50 -24.37 -9.59
C ALA A 438 -5.11 -24.17 -8.94
N ARG A 439 -4.14 -23.52 -9.61
CA ARG A 439 -2.81 -23.27 -9.06
C ARG A 439 -2.94 -22.32 -7.88
N PRO A 440 -2.45 -22.71 -6.69
CA PRO A 440 -2.46 -21.81 -5.53
C PRO A 440 -1.62 -20.56 -5.80
N VAL A 441 -2.17 -19.40 -5.47
CA VAL A 441 -1.46 -18.12 -5.57
C VAL A 441 -0.79 -17.84 -4.23
N LEU A 442 0.54 -17.81 -4.22
CA LEU A 442 1.32 -17.56 -3.02
C LEU A 442 1.76 -16.09 -2.93
N PRO A 443 1.67 -15.47 -1.75
CA PRO A 443 2.22 -14.15 -1.55
C PRO A 443 3.74 -14.17 -1.53
N VAL A 444 4.35 -13.24 -2.25
CA VAL A 444 5.78 -12.95 -2.27
C VAL A 444 5.99 -11.49 -1.91
N ALA A 445 6.88 -11.22 -0.97
CA ALA A 445 7.19 -9.86 -0.57
C ALA A 445 8.69 -9.57 -0.73
N VAL A 446 8.99 -8.49 -1.45
CA VAL A 446 10.34 -7.92 -1.56
C VAL A 446 10.27 -6.42 -1.19
N ILE A 447 9.43 -5.66 -1.86
CA ILE A 447 9.10 -4.26 -1.54
C ILE A 447 7.66 -4.19 -1.02
N VAL A 448 6.75 -4.88 -1.70
CA VAL A 448 5.33 -5.00 -1.37
C VAL A 448 4.91 -6.46 -1.44
N THR A 449 3.76 -6.81 -0.85
CA THR A 449 3.19 -8.17 -0.88
C THR A 449 2.43 -8.39 -2.19
N GLN A 450 3.05 -9.09 -3.14
CA GLN A 450 2.51 -9.38 -4.47
C GLN A 450 2.28 -10.89 -4.67
N PRO A 451 1.48 -11.32 -5.65
CA PRO A 451 1.37 -12.73 -6.01
C PRO A 451 2.67 -13.24 -6.64
N ASP A 452 2.95 -14.53 -6.51
CA ASP A 452 4.13 -15.20 -7.09
C ASP A 452 4.04 -15.36 -8.60
N HIS A 453 2.83 -15.27 -9.16
CA HIS A 453 2.56 -15.32 -10.59
C HIS A 453 1.28 -14.54 -10.94
N ALA A 454 1.12 -14.19 -12.21
CA ALA A 454 -0.12 -13.64 -12.73
C ALA A 454 -1.19 -14.75 -12.73
N ALA A 455 -2.10 -14.72 -11.75
CA ALA A 455 -3.23 -15.65 -11.73
C ALA A 455 -4.29 -15.14 -12.70
N PRO A 456 -4.73 -15.96 -13.68
CA PRO A 456 -5.80 -15.57 -14.59
C PRO A 456 -7.16 -15.74 -13.92
N PHE A 457 -8.09 -14.82 -14.22
CA PHE A 457 -9.46 -14.84 -13.71
C PHE A 457 -10.47 -15.01 -14.85
N ARG A 458 -11.53 -15.75 -14.59
CA ARG A 458 -12.73 -15.78 -15.42
C ARG A 458 -13.74 -14.80 -14.88
N LEU A 459 -14.21 -13.91 -15.74
CA LEU A 459 -15.23 -12.93 -15.43
C LEU A 459 -16.49 -13.29 -16.21
N ARG A 460 -17.60 -13.45 -15.51
CA ARG A 460 -18.93 -13.67 -16.11
C ARG A 460 -19.79 -12.47 -15.78
N PRO A 461 -20.40 -11.80 -16.76
CA PRO A 461 -21.34 -10.71 -16.47
C PRO A 461 -22.41 -11.15 -15.47
N ARG A 462 -22.80 -10.26 -14.57
CA ARG A 462 -23.98 -10.42 -13.72
C ARG A 462 -25.17 -9.80 -14.43
N GLU A 463 -26.32 -10.45 -14.32
CA GLU A 463 -27.61 -9.96 -14.83
C GLU A 463 -28.21 -8.88 -13.94
#